data_3833d8a558e13f47632526f9c7b132a3
#
_entry.id   3833d8a558e13f47632526f9c7b132a3
#
_cell.length_a   1.000
_cell.length_b   1.000
_cell.length_c   1.000
_cell.angle_alpha   90.00
_cell.angle_beta   90.00
_cell.angle_gamma   90.00
#
_symmetry.space_group_name_H-M   'P 1'
#
loop_
_entity.id
_entity.type
_entity.pdbx_description
1 polymer ?
#
loop_
_entity_poly.entity_id
_entity_poly.type
_entity_poly.pdbx_seq_one_letter_code
_entity_poly.pdbx_strand_id
1 'polypeptide(L)'
;MLVHCFETSPIGHSEAYPIFGTVVEFLGSQPAAAVFMFCMGVGMVYTRHSAPALLARRGVKLLIIGYGLNLYRAIVEVLGYFIGTSDAGELLGDFITSLLIVDILQFAGLAFLFFALMKRLGLSDKATGVVVLGLLVLAPYLSRFGEGWYSYLIGDFWYQNEETAFPLFQWLPFPMAGIYFGKYLKEATDKQRFYGYTAAVGAVLFALSTAIALYTDRSVQDFFDENYYNMNLL
;
A
#
# COMPACT_ATOMS: atom_id res chain seq x y z
N MET A 1 0.89 8.01 -11.32
CA MET A 1 0.32 8.81 -12.44
C MET A 1 0.76 8.28 -13.80
N LEU A 2 2.05 8.15 -14.08
CA LEU A 2 2.55 7.74 -15.40
C LEU A 2 2.07 6.33 -15.77
N VAL A 3 2.08 5.37 -14.85
CA VAL A 3 1.57 4.01 -15.06
C VAL A 3 0.07 4.03 -15.39
N HIS A 4 -0.76 4.73 -14.63
CA HIS A 4 -2.20 4.79 -14.89
C HIS A 4 -2.53 5.47 -16.24
N CYS A 5 -1.75 6.48 -16.64
CA CYS A 5 -1.89 7.07 -17.96
C CYS A 5 -1.45 6.10 -19.06
N PHE A 6 -0.47 5.24 -18.79
CA PHE A 6 0.00 4.23 -19.73
C PHE A 6 -1.03 3.11 -19.90
N GLU A 7 -1.54 2.55 -18.80
CA GLU A 7 -2.57 1.51 -18.77
C GLU A 7 -3.88 1.92 -19.47
N THR A 8 -4.27 3.20 -19.33
CA THR A 8 -5.51 3.73 -19.95
C THR A 8 -5.32 4.23 -21.38
N SER A 9 -4.08 4.26 -21.88
CA SER A 9 -3.80 4.77 -23.23
C SER A 9 -3.78 3.64 -24.27
N PRO A 10 -4.15 3.91 -25.53
CA PRO A 10 -3.99 2.95 -26.62
C PRO A 10 -2.54 2.51 -26.83
N ILE A 11 -1.56 3.29 -26.36
CA ILE A 11 -0.13 3.00 -26.45
C ILE A 11 0.27 1.90 -25.47
N GLY A 12 -0.37 1.83 -24.28
CA GLY A 12 -0.11 0.80 -23.27
C GLY A 12 -0.50 -0.60 -23.72
N HIS A 13 -1.45 -0.71 -24.62
CA HIS A 13 -1.88 -1.99 -25.22
C HIS A 13 -1.18 -2.29 -26.55
N SER A 14 -0.24 -1.46 -27.00
CA SER A 14 0.46 -1.65 -28.27
C SER A 14 1.79 -2.38 -28.03
N GLU A 15 2.05 -3.43 -28.80
CA GLU A 15 3.34 -4.13 -28.84
C GLU A 15 4.50 -3.26 -29.38
N ALA A 16 4.24 -2.00 -29.71
CA ALA A 16 5.21 -1.11 -30.35
C ALA A 16 6.35 -0.67 -29.40
N TYR A 17 6.15 -0.71 -28.08
CA TYR A 17 7.15 -0.24 -27.10
C TYR A 17 7.30 -1.18 -25.89
N PRO A 18 7.67 -2.46 -26.08
CA PRO A 18 7.67 -3.45 -25.00
C PRO A 18 8.62 -3.08 -23.85
N ILE A 19 9.83 -2.59 -24.16
CA ILE A 19 10.81 -2.20 -23.13
C ILE A 19 10.33 -1.01 -22.32
N PHE A 20 9.72 -0.02 -22.97
CA PHE A 20 9.19 1.16 -22.27
C PHE A 20 8.00 0.77 -21.39
N GLY A 21 7.09 -0.07 -21.87
CA GLY A 21 6.00 -0.63 -21.10
C GLY A 21 6.49 -1.34 -19.84
N THR A 22 7.39 -2.29 -19.98
CA THR A 22 7.97 -3.03 -18.86
C THR A 22 8.64 -2.11 -17.83
N VAL A 23 9.36 -1.07 -18.27
CA VAL A 23 10.00 -0.11 -17.34
C VAL A 23 8.95 0.73 -16.62
N VAL A 24 7.89 1.18 -17.29
CA VAL A 24 6.81 1.99 -16.69
C VAL A 24 6.05 1.15 -15.68
N GLU A 25 5.68 -0.08 -16.03
CA GLU A 25 5.02 -1.02 -15.14
C GLU A 25 5.90 -1.37 -13.94
N PHE A 26 7.15 -1.74 -14.16
CA PHE A 26 8.09 -2.04 -13.06
C PHE A 26 8.23 -0.88 -12.07
N LEU A 27 8.42 0.34 -12.55
CA LEU A 27 8.61 1.50 -11.67
C LEU A 27 7.31 2.00 -11.03
N GLY A 28 6.20 1.87 -11.73
CA GLY A 28 4.90 2.40 -11.30
C GLY A 28 4.06 1.43 -10.48
N SER A 29 4.37 0.14 -10.56
CA SER A 29 3.62 -0.92 -9.89
C SER A 29 4.08 -1.13 -8.42
N GLN A 30 4.58 -2.31 -8.08
CA GLN A 30 4.87 -2.71 -6.68
C GLN A 30 5.82 -1.77 -5.92
N PRO A 31 6.97 -1.31 -6.49
CA PRO A 31 7.87 -0.46 -5.74
C PRO A 31 7.27 0.89 -5.37
N ALA A 32 6.38 1.43 -6.22
CA ALA A 32 5.83 2.76 -6.01
C ALA A 32 5.01 2.87 -4.72
N ALA A 33 4.11 1.91 -4.47
CA ALA A 33 3.27 1.89 -3.27
C ALA A 33 4.13 1.69 -2.00
N ALA A 34 5.04 0.72 -2.02
CA ALA A 34 5.94 0.45 -0.91
C ALA A 34 6.82 1.66 -0.57
N VAL A 35 7.41 2.32 -1.59
CA VAL A 35 8.21 3.53 -1.43
C VAL A 35 7.37 4.68 -0.90
N PHE A 36 6.14 4.87 -1.39
CA PHE A 36 5.24 5.89 -0.88
C PHE A 36 4.96 5.69 0.62
N MET A 37 4.63 4.48 1.03
CA MET A 37 4.34 4.15 2.43
C MET A 37 5.60 4.30 3.31
N PHE A 38 6.75 3.90 2.81
CA PHE A 38 8.04 4.13 3.46
C PHE A 38 8.31 5.63 3.64
N CYS A 39 8.16 6.43 2.60
CA CYS A 39 8.32 7.88 2.67
C CYS A 39 7.33 8.54 3.63
N MET A 40 6.10 8.02 3.73
CA MET A 40 5.13 8.45 4.74
C MET A 40 5.68 8.24 6.15
N GLY A 41 6.30 7.08 6.44
CA GLY A 41 6.95 6.80 7.71
C GLY A 41 8.11 7.75 8.00
N VAL A 42 8.97 8.02 7.02
CA VAL A 42 10.04 9.03 7.12
C VAL A 42 9.45 10.40 7.47
N GLY A 43 8.38 10.81 6.77
CA GLY A 43 7.67 12.07 7.01
C GLY A 43 7.13 12.21 8.44
N MET A 44 6.71 11.10 9.07
CA MET A 44 6.28 11.11 10.48
C MET A 44 7.40 11.49 11.46
N VAL A 45 8.66 11.20 11.12
CA VAL A 45 9.83 11.57 11.94
C VAL A 45 10.21 13.03 11.78
N TYR A 46 10.10 13.55 10.55
CA TYR A 46 10.49 14.93 10.23
C TYR A 46 9.38 15.95 10.50
N THR A 47 8.17 15.50 10.76
CA THR A 47 7.07 16.42 11.09
C THR A 47 7.26 17.06 12.47
N ARG A 48 7.02 18.37 12.57
CA ARG A 48 6.97 19.09 13.85
C ARG A 48 5.74 18.71 14.68
N HIS A 49 4.74 18.11 14.07
CA HIS A 49 3.44 17.78 14.69
C HIS A 49 3.32 16.27 14.92
N SER A 50 4.21 15.71 15.74
CA SER A 50 4.27 14.27 16.05
C SER A 50 3.43 13.85 17.27
N ALA A 51 2.67 14.76 17.88
CA ALA A 51 1.78 14.43 18.99
C ALA A 51 0.69 13.43 18.55
N PRO A 52 0.31 12.45 19.41
CA PRO A 52 -0.65 11.40 19.06
C PRO A 52 -1.98 11.96 18.53
N ALA A 53 -2.52 13.00 19.13
CA ALA A 53 -3.77 13.64 18.71
C ALA A 53 -3.67 14.26 17.30
N LEU A 54 -2.51 14.82 16.93
CA LEU A 54 -2.31 15.41 15.60
C LEU A 54 -2.14 14.34 14.52
N LEU A 55 -1.47 13.24 14.86
CA LEU A 55 -1.39 12.07 13.96
C LEU A 55 -2.79 11.48 13.74
N ALA A 56 -3.57 11.30 14.82
CA ALA A 56 -4.93 10.79 14.71
C ALA A 56 -5.82 11.71 13.84
N ARG A 57 -5.74 13.03 14.03
CA ARG A 57 -6.47 14.00 13.19
C ARG A 57 -6.09 13.89 11.71
N ARG A 58 -4.81 13.67 11.40
CA ARG A 58 -4.35 13.44 10.02
C ARG A 58 -4.91 12.14 9.47
N GLY A 59 -4.88 11.06 10.26
CA GLY A 59 -5.46 9.78 9.89
C GLY A 59 -6.94 9.90 9.53
N VAL A 60 -7.74 10.51 10.42
CA VAL A 60 -9.17 10.75 10.16
C VAL A 60 -9.39 11.60 8.90
N LYS A 61 -8.58 12.66 8.71
CA LYS A 61 -8.69 13.50 7.51
C LYS A 61 -8.41 12.71 6.23
N LEU A 62 -7.41 11.83 6.23
CA LEU A 62 -7.09 10.99 5.07
C LEU A 62 -8.20 9.99 4.79
N LEU A 63 -8.80 9.38 5.83
CA LEU A 63 -9.96 8.49 5.65
C LEU A 63 -11.15 9.24 5.04
N ILE A 64 -11.45 10.44 5.52
CA ILE A 64 -12.54 11.27 4.97
C ILE A 64 -12.26 11.59 3.48
N ILE A 65 -11.03 11.94 3.13
CA ILE A 65 -10.66 12.24 1.75
C ILE A 65 -10.72 10.96 0.89
N GLY A 66 -10.20 9.84 1.40
CA GLY A 66 -10.18 8.56 0.69
C GLY A 66 -11.59 8.06 0.40
N TYR A 67 -12.47 8.00 1.40
CA TYR A 67 -13.87 7.60 1.19
C TYR A 67 -14.67 8.65 0.42
N GLY A 68 -14.31 9.93 0.49
CA GLY A 68 -14.86 10.97 -0.38
C GLY A 68 -14.53 10.74 -1.86
N LEU A 69 -13.31 10.29 -2.16
CA LEU A 69 -12.93 9.87 -3.52
C LEU A 69 -13.68 8.62 -3.97
N ASN A 70 -13.86 7.66 -3.09
CA ASN A 70 -14.65 6.47 -3.38
C ASN A 70 -16.09 6.83 -3.71
N LEU A 71 -16.70 7.70 -2.93
CA LEU A 71 -18.05 8.21 -3.20
C LEU A 71 -18.12 8.92 -4.56
N TYR A 72 -17.10 9.70 -4.92
CA TYR A 72 -17.02 10.32 -6.24
C TYR A 72 -16.96 9.26 -7.36
N ARG A 73 -16.15 8.21 -7.21
CA ARG A 73 -16.07 7.09 -8.18
C ARG A 73 -17.43 6.41 -8.32
N ALA A 74 -18.07 6.04 -7.22
CA ALA A 74 -19.37 5.41 -7.18
C ALA A 74 -20.46 6.28 -7.87
N ILE A 75 -20.44 7.61 -7.67
CA ILE A 75 -21.35 8.53 -8.36
C ILE A 75 -21.09 8.53 -9.87
N VAL A 76 -19.84 8.51 -10.30
CA VAL A 76 -19.47 8.48 -11.74
C VAL A 76 -20.00 7.21 -12.41
N GLU A 77 -19.94 6.04 -11.73
CA GLU A 77 -20.49 4.78 -12.23
C GLU A 77 -22.01 4.85 -12.40
N VAL A 78 -22.71 5.39 -11.40
CA VAL A 78 -24.17 5.63 -11.50
C VAL A 78 -24.51 6.56 -12.68
N LEU A 79 -23.75 7.63 -12.87
CA LEU A 79 -23.93 8.53 -14.01
C LEU A 79 -23.64 7.83 -15.35
N GLY A 80 -22.62 6.97 -15.39
CA GLY A 80 -22.29 6.15 -16.56
C GLY A 80 -23.46 5.25 -16.97
N TYR A 81 -24.16 4.66 -15.99
CA TYR A 81 -25.37 3.90 -16.24
C TYR A 81 -26.48 4.74 -16.92
N PHE A 82 -26.74 5.93 -16.40
CA PHE A 82 -27.76 6.82 -16.99
C PHE A 82 -27.40 7.32 -18.41
N ILE A 83 -26.12 7.32 -18.75
CA ILE A 83 -25.64 7.71 -20.10
C ILE A 83 -25.58 6.47 -21.03
N GLY A 84 -25.86 5.27 -20.53
CA GLY A 84 -25.86 4.03 -21.30
C GLY A 84 -24.48 3.42 -21.56
N THR A 85 -23.49 3.73 -20.71
CA THR A 85 -22.13 3.17 -20.79
C THR A 85 -21.90 1.99 -19.85
N SER A 86 -22.86 1.68 -18.96
CA SER A 86 -22.80 0.59 -17.97
C SER A 86 -24.09 -0.22 -17.92
N ASP A 87 -24.00 -1.51 -17.57
CA ASP A 87 -25.14 -2.41 -17.48
C ASP A 87 -25.92 -2.25 -16.15
N ALA A 88 -27.24 -2.29 -16.21
CA ALA A 88 -28.13 -2.12 -15.06
C ALA A 88 -28.03 -3.28 -14.04
N GLY A 89 -27.63 -4.46 -14.51
CA GLY A 89 -27.63 -5.67 -13.68
C GLY A 89 -26.57 -5.66 -12.59
N GLU A 90 -25.48 -4.94 -12.79
CA GLU A 90 -24.30 -4.90 -11.90
C GLU A 90 -24.20 -3.59 -11.12
N LEU A 91 -25.02 -2.58 -11.48
CA LEU A 91 -24.90 -1.22 -10.94
C LEU A 91 -24.81 -1.13 -9.41
N LEU A 92 -25.62 -1.92 -8.69
CA LEU A 92 -25.61 -1.90 -7.22
C LEU A 92 -24.34 -2.54 -6.67
N GLY A 93 -23.85 -3.61 -7.29
CA GLY A 93 -22.61 -4.26 -6.95
C GLY A 93 -21.42 -3.32 -7.14
N ASP A 94 -21.30 -2.74 -8.32
CA ASP A 94 -20.24 -1.81 -8.68
C ASP A 94 -20.21 -0.58 -7.78
N PHE A 95 -21.40 -0.02 -7.49
CA PHE A 95 -21.54 1.10 -6.56
C PHE A 95 -21.02 0.77 -5.15
N ILE A 96 -21.39 -0.40 -4.61
CA ILE A 96 -20.94 -0.84 -3.27
C ILE A 96 -19.44 -1.10 -3.29
N THR A 97 -18.94 -1.80 -4.29
CA THR A 97 -17.52 -2.10 -4.46
C THR A 97 -16.70 -0.81 -4.54
N SER A 98 -17.06 0.11 -5.42
CA SER A 98 -16.37 1.40 -5.56
C SER A 98 -16.42 2.24 -4.30
N LEU A 99 -17.51 2.16 -3.51
CA LEU A 99 -17.62 2.89 -2.25
C LEU A 99 -16.69 2.31 -1.17
N LEU A 100 -16.53 0.99 -1.13
CA LEU A 100 -15.82 0.26 -0.08
C LEU A 100 -14.36 -0.08 -0.43
N ILE A 101 -13.91 0.24 -1.62
CA ILE A 101 -12.52 -0.04 -2.05
C ILE A 101 -11.49 0.58 -1.09
N VAL A 102 -10.51 -0.23 -0.68
CA VAL A 102 -9.42 0.19 0.19
C VAL A 102 -8.17 0.46 -0.64
N ASP A 103 -7.94 1.73 -0.88
CA ASP A 103 -6.81 2.23 -1.64
C ASP A 103 -5.75 2.85 -0.69
N ILE A 104 -4.70 3.40 -1.22
CA ILE A 104 -3.55 3.94 -0.50
C ILE A 104 -3.91 5.04 0.52
N LEU A 105 -4.98 5.81 0.28
CA LEU A 105 -5.43 6.86 1.20
C LEU A 105 -6.09 6.28 2.45
N GLN A 106 -6.92 5.25 2.32
CA GLN A 106 -7.53 4.55 3.44
C GLN A 106 -6.45 3.86 4.27
N PHE A 107 -5.53 3.14 3.61
CA PHE A 107 -4.35 2.58 4.27
C PHE A 107 -3.57 3.66 5.05
N ALA A 108 -3.21 4.78 4.41
CA ALA A 108 -2.47 5.85 5.07
C ALA A 108 -3.22 6.40 6.29
N GLY A 109 -4.54 6.58 6.17
CA GLY A 109 -5.39 7.01 7.28
C GLY A 109 -5.33 6.05 8.47
N LEU A 110 -5.52 4.76 8.23
CA LEU A 110 -5.45 3.71 9.24
C LEU A 110 -4.04 3.59 9.85
N ALA A 111 -2.99 3.68 9.04
CA ALA A 111 -1.60 3.65 9.52
C ALA A 111 -1.30 4.84 10.45
N PHE A 112 -1.76 6.06 10.12
CA PHE A 112 -1.64 7.21 11.01
C PHE A 112 -2.38 6.99 12.34
N LEU A 113 -3.58 6.41 12.33
CA LEU A 113 -4.33 6.08 13.52
C LEU A 113 -3.63 5.02 14.37
N PHE A 114 -3.09 3.97 13.73
CA PHE A 114 -2.31 2.94 14.38
C PHE A 114 -1.09 3.53 15.11
N PHE A 115 -0.25 4.31 14.43
CA PHE A 115 0.93 4.93 15.05
C PHE A 115 0.56 5.97 16.12
N ALA A 116 -0.57 6.67 15.96
CA ALA A 116 -1.10 7.56 16.99
C ALA A 116 -1.47 6.78 18.26
N LEU A 117 -2.11 5.61 18.10
CA LEU A 117 -2.47 4.72 19.19
C LEU A 117 -1.21 4.17 19.90
N MET A 118 -0.24 3.67 19.14
CA MET A 118 1.01 3.15 19.72
C MET A 118 1.72 4.22 20.57
N LYS A 119 1.82 5.44 20.04
CA LYS A 119 2.38 6.58 20.78
C LYS A 119 1.55 6.97 22.01
N ARG A 120 0.22 6.92 21.91
CA ARG A 120 -0.67 7.22 23.04
C ARG A 120 -0.53 6.21 24.17
N LEU A 121 -0.29 4.94 23.84
CA LEU A 121 0.00 3.87 24.78
C LEU A 121 1.42 3.93 25.37
N GLY A 122 2.24 4.89 24.93
CA GLY A 122 3.61 5.06 25.40
C GLY A 122 4.58 3.98 24.90
N LEU A 123 4.20 3.25 23.86
CA LEU A 123 5.07 2.21 23.29
C LEU A 123 6.30 2.83 22.61
N SER A 124 7.47 2.25 22.93
CA SER A 124 8.69 2.60 22.21
C SER A 124 8.61 2.14 20.74
N ASP A 125 9.45 2.71 19.88
CA ASP A 125 9.48 2.29 18.47
C ASP A 125 9.84 0.81 18.31
N LYS A 126 10.73 0.29 19.18
CA LYS A 126 11.08 -1.14 19.18
C LYS A 126 9.85 -2.00 19.50
N ALA A 127 9.09 -1.62 20.53
CA ALA A 127 7.86 -2.31 20.88
C ALA A 127 6.82 -2.20 19.77
N THR A 128 6.66 -1.02 19.15
CA THR A 128 5.77 -0.82 18.00
C THR A 128 6.20 -1.68 16.82
N GLY A 129 7.51 -1.79 16.54
CA GLY A 129 8.04 -2.67 15.50
C GLY A 129 7.73 -4.14 15.75
N VAL A 130 7.84 -4.61 16.99
CA VAL A 130 7.46 -5.99 17.38
C VAL A 130 5.96 -6.20 17.16
N VAL A 131 5.12 -5.24 17.52
CA VAL A 131 3.67 -5.32 17.25
C VAL A 131 3.40 -5.40 15.74
N VAL A 132 4.05 -4.56 14.93
CA VAL A 132 3.90 -4.58 13.45
C VAL A 132 4.30 -5.93 12.88
N LEU A 133 5.44 -6.49 13.31
CA LEU A 133 5.87 -7.82 12.85
C LEU A 133 4.91 -8.93 13.31
N GLY A 134 4.39 -8.83 14.53
CA GLY A 134 3.37 -9.76 15.04
C GLY A 134 2.10 -9.72 14.20
N LEU A 135 1.62 -8.53 13.83
CA LEU A 135 0.46 -8.35 12.97
C LEU A 135 0.71 -8.88 11.55
N LEU A 136 1.90 -8.66 11.00
CA LEU A 136 2.29 -9.21 9.69
C LEU A 136 2.22 -10.74 9.68
N VAL A 137 2.78 -11.40 10.71
CA VAL A 137 2.75 -12.88 10.83
C VAL A 137 1.33 -13.37 11.07
N LEU A 138 0.50 -12.61 11.77
CA LEU A 138 -0.87 -12.99 12.10
C LEU A 138 -1.83 -12.82 10.91
N ALA A 139 -1.56 -11.86 10.01
CA ALA A 139 -2.45 -11.51 8.90
C ALA A 139 -2.86 -12.72 8.02
N PRO A 140 -1.97 -13.63 7.58
CA PRO A 140 -2.36 -14.79 6.77
C PRO A 140 -3.29 -15.78 7.51
N TYR A 141 -3.17 -15.85 8.83
CA TYR A 141 -4.06 -16.70 9.65
C TYR A 141 -5.44 -16.05 9.80
N LEU A 142 -5.51 -14.75 9.94
CA LEU A 142 -6.74 -14.01 10.04
C LEU A 142 -7.49 -13.95 8.70
N SER A 143 -6.79 -13.95 7.57
CA SER A 143 -7.40 -13.94 6.24
C SER A 143 -8.30 -15.16 5.99
N ARG A 144 -8.04 -16.30 6.66
CA ARG A 144 -8.91 -17.49 6.60
C ARG A 144 -10.31 -17.25 7.16
N PHE A 145 -10.51 -16.20 7.94
CA PHE A 145 -11.80 -15.80 8.50
C PHE A 145 -12.44 -14.65 7.71
N GLY A 146 -11.94 -14.36 6.51
CA GLY A 146 -12.33 -13.20 5.71
C GLY A 146 -13.51 -13.43 4.77
N GLU A 147 -14.01 -14.65 4.61
CA GLU A 147 -15.11 -14.95 3.69
C GLU A 147 -16.48 -14.61 4.32
N GLY A 148 -17.19 -13.66 3.72
CA GLY A 148 -18.52 -13.27 4.15
C GLY A 148 -18.79 -11.77 4.00
N TRP A 149 -20.05 -11.34 4.27
CA TRP A 149 -20.45 -9.93 4.18
C TRP A 149 -19.61 -8.99 5.06
N TYR A 150 -19.02 -9.50 6.13
CA TYR A 150 -18.15 -8.75 7.03
C TYR A 150 -16.75 -8.52 6.43
N SER A 151 -16.39 -9.16 5.33
CA SER A 151 -15.11 -8.93 4.63
C SER A 151 -14.94 -7.47 4.21
N TYR A 152 -16.02 -6.82 3.83
CA TYR A 152 -16.06 -5.38 3.51
C TYR A 152 -15.70 -4.47 4.71
N LEU A 153 -15.90 -4.93 5.94
CA LEU A 153 -15.59 -4.17 7.16
C LEU A 153 -14.20 -4.47 7.71
N ILE A 154 -13.74 -5.71 7.56
CA ILE A 154 -12.48 -6.16 8.14
C ILE A 154 -11.35 -6.27 7.10
N GLY A 155 -11.68 -6.22 5.82
CA GLY A 155 -10.71 -6.25 4.73
C GLY A 155 -9.65 -5.18 4.85
N ASP A 156 -10.01 -3.98 5.32
CA ASP A 156 -9.11 -2.89 5.61
C ASP A 156 -7.92 -3.28 6.50
N PHE A 157 -8.07 -4.32 7.32
CA PHE A 157 -7.07 -4.70 8.31
C PHE A 157 -6.18 -5.87 7.86
N TRP A 158 -6.74 -6.98 7.39
CA TRP A 158 -5.95 -8.19 7.13
C TRP A 158 -6.38 -9.02 5.93
N TYR A 159 -7.59 -8.78 5.39
CA TYR A 159 -8.11 -9.56 4.28
C TYR A 159 -7.78 -8.87 2.95
N GLN A 160 -7.28 -9.65 2.02
CA GLN A 160 -7.02 -9.19 0.69
C GLN A 160 -8.03 -9.81 -0.28
N ASN A 161 -8.73 -8.95 -0.98
CA ASN A 161 -9.63 -9.28 -2.09
C ASN A 161 -9.37 -8.27 -3.22
N GLU A 162 -10.11 -8.39 -4.31
CA GLU A 162 -10.00 -7.46 -5.44
C GLU A 162 -10.29 -6.00 -5.06
N GLU A 163 -11.05 -5.79 -3.97
CA GLU A 163 -11.45 -4.46 -3.47
C GLU A 163 -10.47 -3.88 -2.45
N THR A 164 -9.65 -4.71 -1.82
CA THR A 164 -8.70 -4.28 -0.78
C THR A 164 -7.26 -4.41 -1.27
N ALA A 165 -6.75 -3.35 -1.89
CA ALA A 165 -5.40 -3.32 -2.42
C ALA A 165 -4.32 -3.29 -1.31
N PHE A 166 -4.59 -2.60 -0.19
CA PHE A 166 -3.58 -2.32 0.83
C PHE A 166 -4.08 -2.66 2.25
N PRO A 167 -4.25 -3.96 2.61
CA PRO A 167 -4.65 -4.35 3.95
C PRO A 167 -3.61 -3.92 4.98
N LEU A 168 -4.07 -3.29 6.07
CA LEU A 168 -3.23 -2.58 7.02
C LEU A 168 -2.08 -3.44 7.57
N PHE A 169 -2.37 -4.65 8.04
CA PHE A 169 -1.37 -5.46 8.75
C PHE A 169 -0.23 -5.92 7.84
N GLN A 170 -0.51 -6.17 6.58
CA GLN A 170 0.49 -6.60 5.61
C GLN A 170 1.40 -5.44 5.18
N TRP A 171 0.87 -4.21 5.14
CA TRP A 171 1.58 -3.05 4.60
C TRP A 171 2.20 -2.14 5.68
N LEU A 172 1.84 -2.29 6.97
CA LEU A 172 2.44 -1.54 8.09
C LEU A 172 3.98 -1.64 8.19
N PRO A 173 4.65 -2.73 7.80
CA PRO A 173 6.10 -2.80 7.84
C PRO A 173 6.79 -1.68 7.04
N PHE A 174 6.24 -1.24 5.92
CA PHE A 174 6.86 -0.18 5.11
C PHE A 174 6.94 1.17 5.81
N PRO A 175 5.84 1.76 6.35
CA PRO A 175 5.96 2.99 7.11
C PRO A 175 6.75 2.79 8.41
N MET A 176 6.74 1.62 9.03
CA MET A 176 7.56 1.34 10.20
C MET A 176 9.05 1.37 9.85
N ALA A 177 9.45 0.75 8.74
CA ALA A 177 10.81 0.84 8.21
C ALA A 177 11.20 2.30 7.91
N GLY A 178 10.26 3.08 7.34
CA GLY A 178 10.44 4.51 7.10
C GLY A 178 10.67 5.32 8.38
N ILE A 179 9.95 4.99 9.47
CA ILE A 179 10.17 5.62 10.78
C ILE A 179 11.58 5.32 11.30
N TYR A 180 12.03 4.07 11.25
CA TYR A 180 13.40 3.72 11.67
C TYR A 180 14.44 4.43 10.81
N PHE A 181 14.31 4.33 9.50
CA PHE A 181 15.20 5.00 8.56
C PHE A 181 15.28 6.51 8.83
N GLY A 182 14.14 7.18 8.98
CA GLY A 182 14.06 8.60 9.23
C GLY A 182 14.75 9.01 10.53
N LYS A 183 14.69 8.20 11.59
CA LYS A 183 15.38 8.43 12.86
C LYS A 183 16.88 8.30 12.70
N TYR A 184 17.35 7.19 12.10
CA TYR A 184 18.78 6.98 11.86
C TYR A 184 19.35 8.07 10.93
N LEU A 185 18.62 8.46 9.88
CA LEU A 185 19.02 9.54 9.00
C LEU A 185 19.14 10.90 9.73
N LYS A 186 18.23 11.15 10.69
CA LYS A 186 18.26 12.38 11.49
C LYS A 186 19.48 12.46 12.41
N GLU A 187 19.91 11.31 12.95
CA GLU A 187 21.05 11.17 13.85
C GLU A 187 22.37 11.03 13.11
N ALA A 188 22.34 10.65 11.83
CA ALA A 188 23.55 10.46 11.01
C ALA A 188 24.34 11.76 10.83
N THR A 189 25.62 11.72 11.21
CA THR A 189 26.57 12.83 11.03
C THR A 189 27.02 12.94 9.58
N ASP A 190 27.27 11.79 8.92
CA ASP A 190 27.61 11.67 7.49
C ASP A 190 26.43 11.04 6.73
N LYS A 191 25.62 11.89 6.15
CA LYS A 191 24.43 11.45 5.39
C LYS A 191 24.80 10.76 4.09
N GLN A 192 25.89 11.16 3.44
CA GLN A 192 26.30 10.55 2.18
C GLN A 192 26.72 9.09 2.40
N ARG A 193 27.48 8.86 3.45
CA ARG A 193 27.88 7.51 3.87
C ARG A 193 26.68 6.67 4.29
N PHE A 194 25.72 7.26 5.01
CA PHE A 194 24.47 6.60 5.40
C PHE A 194 23.66 6.15 4.17
N TYR A 195 23.48 7.04 3.18
CA TYR A 195 22.79 6.68 1.93
C TYR A 195 23.54 5.59 1.15
N GLY A 196 24.87 5.65 1.12
CA GLY A 196 25.69 4.62 0.47
C GLY A 196 25.47 3.23 1.09
N TYR A 197 25.50 3.12 2.42
CA TYR A 197 25.20 1.86 3.10
C TYR A 197 23.76 1.39 2.86
N THR A 198 22.79 2.28 2.92
CA THR A 198 21.38 1.92 2.69
C THR A 198 21.17 1.43 1.26
N ALA A 199 21.80 2.10 0.28
CA ALA A 199 21.73 1.67 -1.11
C ALA A 199 22.39 0.30 -1.32
N ALA A 200 23.54 0.05 -0.70
CA ALA A 200 24.22 -1.24 -0.77
C ALA A 200 23.37 -2.36 -0.15
N VAL A 201 22.79 -2.13 1.02
CA VAL A 201 21.86 -3.10 1.66
C VAL A 201 20.65 -3.35 0.78
N GLY A 202 20.04 -2.30 0.23
CA GLY A 202 18.91 -2.43 -0.69
C GLY A 202 19.25 -3.24 -1.95
N ALA A 203 20.43 -3.00 -2.54
CA ALA A 203 20.88 -3.74 -3.71
C ALA A 203 21.12 -5.24 -3.40
N VAL A 204 21.69 -5.55 -2.21
CA VAL A 204 21.88 -6.94 -1.78
C VAL A 204 20.55 -7.63 -1.54
N LEU A 205 19.59 -6.97 -0.86
CA LEU A 205 18.27 -7.55 -0.64
C LEU A 205 17.52 -7.77 -1.96
N PHE A 206 17.60 -6.83 -2.88
CA PHE A 206 17.02 -6.98 -4.22
C PHE A 206 17.64 -8.14 -4.98
N ALA A 207 18.96 -8.27 -4.98
CA ALA A 207 19.66 -9.38 -5.63
C ALA A 207 19.28 -10.73 -5.02
N LEU A 208 19.16 -10.80 -3.67
CA LEU A 208 18.74 -12.02 -2.98
C LEU A 208 17.29 -12.39 -3.30
N SER A 209 16.36 -11.43 -3.29
CA SER A 209 14.96 -11.69 -3.63
C SER A 209 14.80 -12.16 -5.08
N THR A 210 15.53 -11.54 -6.02
CA THR A 210 15.58 -11.97 -7.42
C THR A 210 16.15 -13.38 -7.56
N ALA A 211 17.25 -13.69 -6.85
CA ALA A 211 17.85 -15.02 -6.88
C ALA A 211 16.89 -16.09 -6.32
N ILE A 212 16.15 -15.79 -5.25
CA ILE A 212 15.14 -16.70 -4.69
C ILE A 212 13.99 -16.89 -5.69
N ALA A 213 13.49 -15.83 -6.31
CA ALA A 213 12.45 -15.91 -7.32
C ALA A 213 12.86 -16.80 -8.50
N LEU A 214 14.08 -16.62 -9.01
CA LEU A 214 14.64 -17.44 -10.10
C LEU A 214 14.85 -18.91 -9.69
N TYR A 215 15.22 -19.16 -8.41
CA TYR A 215 15.42 -20.52 -7.91
C TYR A 215 14.10 -21.28 -7.72
N THR A 216 13.02 -20.57 -7.40
CA THR A 216 11.70 -21.17 -7.19
C THR A 216 10.88 -21.35 -8.47
N ASP A 217 11.49 -21.18 -9.66
CA ASP A 217 10.85 -21.26 -10.98
C ASP A 217 9.60 -20.33 -11.14
N ARG A 218 9.45 -19.38 -10.23
CA ARG A 218 8.49 -18.30 -10.38
C ARG A 218 9.08 -17.35 -11.40
N SER A 219 8.48 -17.27 -12.57
CA SER A 219 8.91 -16.27 -13.55
C SER A 219 8.78 -14.89 -12.90
N VAL A 220 9.71 -14.00 -13.20
CA VAL A 220 9.60 -12.60 -12.75
C VAL A 220 8.27 -12.01 -13.22
N GLN A 221 7.73 -12.55 -14.29
CA GLN A 221 6.45 -12.17 -14.88
C GLN A 221 5.25 -12.65 -14.05
N ASP A 222 5.26 -13.89 -13.53
CA ASP A 222 4.21 -14.39 -12.63
C ASP A 222 4.15 -13.56 -11.33
N PHE A 223 5.28 -13.00 -10.92
CA PHE A 223 5.34 -12.09 -9.76
C PHE A 223 4.69 -10.73 -10.07
N PHE A 224 4.64 -10.33 -11.33
CA PHE A 224 4.05 -9.07 -11.77
C PHE A 224 2.57 -9.22 -12.18
N ASP A 225 2.16 -10.33 -12.78
CA ASP A 225 0.86 -10.47 -13.43
C ASP A 225 -0.28 -10.90 -12.49
N GLU A 226 -0.06 -11.81 -11.52
CA GLU A 226 -1.16 -12.35 -10.70
C GLU A 226 -1.22 -11.82 -9.26
N ASN A 227 -0.16 -11.21 -8.76
CA ASN A 227 -0.04 -10.95 -7.32
C ASN A 227 0.45 -9.54 -6.98
N TYR A 228 0.15 -8.56 -7.79
CA TYR A 228 0.59 -7.19 -7.52
C TYR A 228 0.25 -6.71 -6.11
N TYR A 229 -0.95 -7.03 -5.65
CA TYR A 229 -1.42 -6.70 -4.31
C TYR A 229 -1.30 -7.87 -3.32
N ASN A 230 -1.04 -9.09 -3.80
CA ASN A 230 -0.92 -10.29 -2.98
C ASN A 230 0.50 -10.45 -2.44
N MET A 231 0.75 -9.91 -1.26
CA MET A 231 1.91 -10.30 -0.46
C MET A 231 1.70 -11.68 0.18
N ASN A 232 1.41 -12.70 -0.61
CA ASN A 232 1.48 -14.07 -0.15
C ASN A 232 2.96 -14.43 0.01
N LEU A 233 3.50 -14.16 1.19
CA LEU A 233 4.88 -14.48 1.58
C LEU A 233 5.12 -15.98 1.81
N LEU A 234 4.16 -16.82 1.47
CA LEU A 234 4.32 -18.30 1.56
C LEU A 234 3.55 -19.00 0.47
#